data_75db6004aa7d55c4198b2708a1a97fa4
#
_entry.id   75db6004aa7d55c4198b2708a1a97fa4
#
_cell.length_a   1.000
_cell.length_b   1.000
_cell.length_c   1.000
_cell.angle_alpha   90.00
_cell.angle_beta   90.00
_cell.angle_gamma   90.00
#
_symmetry.space_group_name_H-M   'P 1'
#
loop_
_entity.id
_entity.type
_entity.pdbx_description
1 polymer ?
#
loop_
_entity_poly.entity_id
_entity_poly.type
_entity_poly.pdbx_seq_one_letter_code
_entity_poly.pdbx_strand_id
1 'polypeptide(L)'
;MSSLDPVTPHVQRGHVGTALVTVLSTLPCSVIWVDSRDATFPKVFPENVRAIESDEPATEVRHIPAGADALVLTHSHALDLEICLELLKRDDLAYCGLIGSETKAAIFNKRFATRGFSGTEIARITCPIGLPALRSKHPGVIAAGVAADLAEKREKVERRRAIEQAEHNNAT
;
A
#
# COMPACT_ATOMS: atom_id res chain seq x y z
N MET A 1 -23.98 -3.73 0.15
CA MET A 1 -22.62 -4.27 -0.02
C MET A 1 -21.71 -3.07 -0.25
N SER A 2 -20.95 -2.71 0.78
CA SER A 2 -20.02 -1.58 0.69
C SER A 2 -18.90 -1.96 -0.25
N SER A 3 -18.71 -1.17 -1.31
CA SER A 3 -17.57 -1.26 -2.23
C SER A 3 -16.31 -0.92 -1.41
N LEU A 4 -15.44 -1.89 -1.20
CA LEU A 4 -14.16 -1.63 -0.58
C LEU A 4 -13.31 -0.77 -1.52
N ASP A 5 -12.73 0.28 -0.94
CA ASP A 5 -11.87 1.21 -1.66
C ASP A 5 -10.67 0.51 -2.31
N PRO A 6 -10.16 1.00 -3.45
CA PRO A 6 -9.10 0.33 -4.17
C PRO A 6 -7.79 0.27 -3.36
N VAL A 7 -7.20 -0.91 -3.31
CA VAL A 7 -5.80 -1.09 -2.87
C VAL A 7 -4.92 -0.98 -4.10
N THR A 8 -3.99 -0.04 -4.10
CA THR A 8 -3.05 0.15 -5.20
C THR A 8 -1.64 -0.26 -4.77
N PRO A 9 -1.25 -1.54 -4.91
CA PRO A 9 0.12 -1.94 -4.68
C PRO A 9 0.99 -1.51 -5.87
N HIS A 10 1.98 -0.66 -5.63
CA HIS A 10 3.13 -0.50 -6.50
C HIS A 10 4.08 -1.66 -6.25
N VAL A 11 3.77 -2.79 -6.88
CA VAL A 11 4.44 -4.05 -6.65
C VAL A 11 5.30 -4.36 -7.85
N GLN A 12 6.62 -4.30 -7.70
CA GLN A 12 7.52 -4.92 -8.67
C GLN A 12 7.70 -6.40 -8.35
N ARG A 13 7.95 -7.18 -9.40
CA ARG A 13 8.13 -8.63 -9.33
C ARG A 13 9.18 -9.02 -8.30
N GLY A 14 8.70 -9.35 -7.11
CA GLY A 14 9.35 -10.20 -6.16
C GLY A 14 8.34 -11.27 -5.78
N HIS A 15 8.78 -12.36 -5.24
CA HIS A 15 7.89 -13.42 -4.76
C HIS A 15 6.82 -12.87 -3.78
N VAL A 16 7.15 -11.81 -3.04
CA VAL A 16 6.23 -11.15 -2.09
C VAL A 16 5.12 -10.40 -2.81
N GLY A 17 5.45 -9.65 -3.86
CA GLY A 17 4.46 -8.87 -4.60
C GLY A 17 3.41 -9.73 -5.27
N THR A 18 3.84 -10.76 -5.98
CA THR A 18 2.94 -11.73 -6.61
C THR A 18 2.08 -12.45 -5.56
N ALA A 19 2.67 -12.89 -4.44
CA ALA A 19 1.93 -13.51 -3.35
C ALA A 19 0.91 -12.56 -2.73
N LEU A 20 1.26 -11.27 -2.56
CA LEU A 20 0.35 -10.27 -2.01
C LEU A 20 -0.83 -10.00 -2.92
N VAL A 21 -0.61 -9.80 -4.23
CA VAL A 21 -1.70 -9.63 -5.20
C VAL A 21 -2.60 -10.86 -5.20
N THR A 22 -2.03 -12.07 -5.12
CA THR A 22 -2.82 -13.31 -5.04
C THR A 22 -3.72 -13.32 -3.80
N VAL A 23 -3.21 -12.93 -2.63
CA VAL A 23 -4.03 -12.88 -1.39
C VAL A 23 -5.09 -11.78 -1.51
N LEU A 24 -4.70 -10.56 -1.91
CA LEU A 24 -5.61 -9.43 -2.03
C LEU A 24 -6.72 -9.68 -3.05
N SER A 25 -6.45 -10.43 -4.12
CA SER A 25 -7.47 -10.78 -5.12
C SER A 25 -8.59 -11.66 -4.59
N THR A 26 -8.41 -12.31 -3.44
CA THR A 26 -9.46 -13.09 -2.75
C THR A 26 -10.31 -12.24 -1.80
N LEU A 27 -9.90 -10.99 -1.55
CA LEU A 27 -10.60 -10.07 -0.66
C LEU A 27 -11.56 -9.16 -1.44
N PRO A 28 -12.58 -8.61 -0.79
CA PRO A 28 -13.54 -7.72 -1.44
C PRO A 28 -12.95 -6.32 -1.64
N CYS A 29 -11.86 -6.21 -2.41
CA CYS A 29 -11.18 -4.97 -2.77
C CYS A 29 -10.77 -4.99 -4.24
N SER A 30 -10.54 -3.82 -4.82
CA SER A 30 -9.92 -3.69 -6.14
C SER A 30 -8.42 -3.52 -5.99
N VAL A 31 -7.64 -4.21 -6.82
CA VAL A 31 -6.17 -4.18 -6.80
C VAL A 31 -5.66 -3.57 -8.09
N ILE A 32 -4.83 -2.53 -8.01
CA ILE A 32 -4.11 -1.96 -9.15
C ILE A 32 -2.64 -2.32 -8.99
N TRP A 33 -2.16 -3.24 -9.81
CA TRP A 33 -0.77 -3.70 -9.80
C TRP A 33 0.07 -2.92 -10.81
N VAL A 34 0.99 -2.11 -10.34
CA VAL A 34 1.92 -1.34 -11.18
C VAL A 34 3.29 -2.00 -11.17
N ASP A 35 3.85 -2.27 -12.35
CA ASP A 35 5.21 -2.80 -12.51
C ASP A 35 5.84 -2.25 -13.80
N SER A 36 7.17 -2.24 -13.86
CA SER A 36 7.94 -1.70 -14.98
C SER A 36 8.37 -2.75 -16.02
N ARG A 37 7.84 -3.99 -15.98
CA ARG A 37 8.34 -5.10 -16.79
C ARG A 37 7.23 -5.93 -17.42
N ASP A 38 7.22 -6.01 -18.75
CA ASP A 38 6.29 -6.78 -19.58
C ASP A 38 6.08 -8.23 -19.13
N ALA A 39 7.16 -8.92 -18.81
CA ALA A 39 7.16 -10.34 -18.47
C ALA A 39 6.70 -10.64 -17.04
N THR A 40 6.27 -9.63 -16.30
CA THR A 40 5.98 -9.74 -14.88
C THR A 40 4.57 -10.24 -14.61
N PHE A 41 3.66 -9.81 -15.45
CA PHE A 41 2.24 -10.05 -15.22
C PHE A 41 1.81 -11.46 -15.65
N PRO A 42 0.91 -12.10 -14.89
CA PRO A 42 0.21 -13.29 -15.35
C PRO A 42 -0.60 -13.01 -16.63
N LYS A 43 -0.82 -14.03 -17.46
CA LYS A 43 -1.65 -13.90 -18.66
C LYS A 43 -3.14 -13.69 -18.36
N VAL A 44 -3.57 -14.10 -17.18
CA VAL A 44 -4.96 -14.00 -16.72
C VAL A 44 -4.96 -13.41 -15.31
N PHE A 45 -5.80 -12.43 -15.10
CA PHE A 45 -6.01 -11.79 -13.80
C PHE A 45 -7.38 -12.13 -13.24
N PRO A 46 -7.55 -12.18 -11.90
CA PRO A 46 -8.85 -12.07 -11.28
C PRO A 46 -9.56 -10.77 -11.68
N GLU A 47 -10.89 -10.77 -11.72
CA GLU A 47 -11.70 -9.63 -12.18
C GLU A 47 -11.45 -8.34 -11.39
N ASN A 48 -11.06 -8.47 -10.13
CA ASN A 48 -10.74 -7.34 -9.24
C ASN A 48 -9.28 -6.87 -9.30
N VAL A 49 -8.46 -7.43 -10.20
CA VAL A 49 -7.05 -7.06 -10.37
C VAL A 49 -6.84 -6.41 -11.73
N ARG A 50 -6.30 -5.19 -11.73
CA ARG A 50 -5.87 -4.47 -12.93
C ARG A 50 -4.36 -4.30 -12.91
N ALA A 51 -3.66 -4.72 -13.96
CA ALA A 51 -2.25 -4.48 -14.16
C ALA A 51 -2.00 -3.19 -14.96
N ILE A 52 -0.97 -2.45 -14.57
CA ILE A 52 -0.46 -1.28 -15.28
C ILE A 52 1.03 -1.47 -15.45
N GLU A 53 1.46 -1.52 -16.71
CA GLU A 53 2.87 -1.46 -17.06
C GLU A 53 3.29 -0.01 -17.20
N SER A 54 4.36 0.38 -16.52
CA SER A 54 4.89 1.75 -16.54
C SER A 54 6.40 1.73 -16.39
N ASP A 55 7.10 2.38 -17.30
CA ASP A 55 8.56 2.58 -17.20
C ASP A 55 8.92 3.57 -16.10
N GLU A 56 7.95 4.38 -15.66
CA GLU A 56 8.09 5.36 -14.58
C GLU A 56 7.06 5.14 -13.47
N PRO A 57 7.16 4.04 -12.66
CA PRO A 57 6.15 3.71 -11.66
C PRO A 57 5.87 4.80 -10.64
N ALA A 58 6.85 5.67 -10.33
CA ALA A 58 6.66 6.79 -9.42
C ALA A 58 5.65 7.82 -9.97
N THR A 59 5.54 7.97 -11.29
CA THR A 59 4.57 8.89 -11.90
C THR A 59 3.13 8.40 -11.79
N GLU A 60 2.92 7.08 -11.63
CA GLU A 60 1.60 6.49 -11.46
C GLU A 60 0.96 6.83 -10.11
N VAL A 61 1.75 7.29 -9.13
CA VAL A 61 1.24 7.71 -7.82
C VAL A 61 0.14 8.79 -7.93
N ARG A 62 0.25 9.69 -8.92
CA ARG A 62 -0.77 10.72 -9.17
C ARG A 62 -2.13 10.18 -9.58
N HIS A 63 -2.17 8.95 -10.11
CA HIS A 63 -3.39 8.30 -10.58
C HIS A 63 -4.02 7.39 -9.53
N ILE A 64 -3.43 7.23 -8.35
CA ILE A 64 -4.00 6.47 -7.25
C ILE A 64 -5.29 7.17 -6.79
N PRO A 65 -6.43 6.47 -6.70
CA PRO A 65 -7.66 7.06 -6.19
C PRO A 65 -7.50 7.62 -4.76
N ALA A 66 -8.19 8.71 -4.45
CA ALA A 66 -8.28 9.22 -3.09
C ALA A 66 -8.90 8.15 -2.17
N GLY A 67 -8.40 8.05 -0.94
CA GLY A 67 -8.83 7.04 0.03
C GLY A 67 -8.26 5.64 -0.22
N ALA A 68 -7.43 5.44 -1.26
CA ALA A 68 -6.79 4.15 -1.51
C ALA A 68 -5.63 3.87 -0.56
N ASP A 69 -5.29 2.58 -0.41
CA ASP A 69 -4.06 2.12 0.23
C ASP A 69 -2.97 1.96 -0.84
N ALA A 70 -1.83 2.57 -0.61
CA ALA A 70 -0.65 2.45 -1.46
C ALA A 70 0.41 1.56 -0.81
N LEU A 71 0.91 0.56 -1.53
CA LEU A 71 1.92 -0.38 -1.04
C LEU A 71 3.14 -0.36 -1.98
N VAL A 72 4.31 -0.14 -1.43
CA VAL A 72 5.58 -0.08 -2.16
C VAL A 72 6.40 -1.31 -1.86
N LEU A 73 6.56 -2.19 -2.87
CA LEU A 73 7.24 -3.47 -2.77
C LEU A 73 8.13 -3.67 -4.00
N THR A 74 9.15 -2.83 -4.19
CA THR A 74 10.06 -2.98 -5.33
C THR A 74 11.34 -3.72 -4.94
N HIS A 75 12.12 -4.15 -5.92
CA HIS A 75 13.45 -4.73 -5.69
C HIS A 75 14.57 -3.66 -5.67
N SER A 76 14.22 -2.39 -5.95
CA SER A 76 15.13 -1.27 -6.03
C SER A 76 14.87 -0.27 -4.91
N HIS A 77 15.84 -0.10 -4.02
CA HIS A 77 15.76 0.93 -2.96
C HIS A 77 15.67 2.36 -3.53
N ALA A 78 16.23 2.59 -4.72
CA ALA A 78 16.13 3.90 -5.38
C ALA A 78 14.69 4.15 -5.85
N LEU A 79 14.08 3.18 -6.51
CA LEU A 79 12.69 3.29 -6.95
C LEU A 79 11.71 3.33 -5.78
N ASP A 80 11.92 2.54 -4.73
CA ASP A 80 11.12 2.64 -3.50
C ASP A 80 11.14 4.07 -2.94
N LEU A 81 12.33 4.70 -2.94
CA LEU A 81 12.47 6.07 -2.46
C LEU A 81 11.72 7.07 -3.35
N GLU A 82 11.84 6.94 -4.66
CA GLU A 82 11.15 7.80 -5.63
C GLU A 82 9.63 7.71 -5.48
N ILE A 83 9.09 6.49 -5.41
CA ILE A 83 7.66 6.26 -5.21
C ILE A 83 7.20 6.87 -3.86
N CYS A 84 7.94 6.62 -2.78
CA CYS A 84 7.59 7.17 -1.47
C CYS A 84 7.63 8.69 -1.46
N LEU A 85 8.55 9.34 -2.17
CA LEU A 85 8.58 10.80 -2.29
C LEU A 85 7.33 11.35 -2.99
N GLU A 86 6.82 10.68 -4.01
CA GLU A 86 5.56 11.06 -4.64
C GLU A 86 4.36 10.80 -3.73
N LEU A 87 4.34 9.69 -2.97
CA LEU A 87 3.30 9.40 -1.98
C LEU A 87 3.25 10.47 -0.87
N LEU A 88 4.41 10.96 -0.40
CA LEU A 88 4.48 12.00 0.63
C LEU A 88 3.89 13.35 0.20
N LYS A 89 3.82 13.63 -1.11
CA LYS A 89 3.15 14.83 -1.64
C LYS A 89 1.62 14.74 -1.60
N ARG A 90 1.07 13.55 -1.35
CA ARG A 90 -0.37 13.26 -1.27
C ARG A 90 -0.81 13.20 0.19
N ASP A 91 -1.96 13.78 0.51
CA ASP A 91 -2.58 13.77 1.84
C ASP A 91 -3.96 13.08 1.87
N ASP A 92 -4.38 12.60 0.71
CA ASP A 92 -5.70 12.02 0.46
C ASP A 92 -5.70 10.47 0.41
N LEU A 93 -4.57 9.82 0.69
CA LEU A 93 -4.46 8.36 0.73
C LEU A 93 -4.81 7.83 2.13
N ALA A 94 -5.49 6.68 2.20
CA ALA A 94 -5.87 6.09 3.47
C ALA A 94 -4.69 5.42 4.19
N TYR A 95 -3.77 4.82 3.43
CA TYR A 95 -2.59 4.15 3.96
C TYR A 95 -1.44 4.18 2.94
N CYS A 96 -0.22 4.38 3.43
CA CYS A 96 0.99 4.26 2.63
C CYS A 96 1.96 3.31 3.34
N GLY A 97 2.28 2.19 2.69
CA GLY A 97 3.13 1.15 3.25
C GLY A 97 4.36 0.86 2.40
N LEU A 98 5.50 0.69 3.04
CA LEU A 98 6.76 0.33 2.39
C LEU A 98 7.28 -0.99 2.97
N ILE A 99 7.59 -1.95 2.09
CA ILE A 99 8.29 -3.16 2.52
C ILE A 99 9.72 -2.84 2.92
N GLY A 100 10.16 -3.37 4.04
CA GLY A 100 11.52 -3.14 4.50
C GLY A 100 11.77 -3.66 5.90
N SER A 101 12.86 -3.17 6.47
CA SER A 101 13.27 -3.39 7.85
C SER A 101 13.27 -2.06 8.61
N GLU A 102 13.39 -2.11 9.92
CA GLU A 102 13.59 -0.92 10.76
C GLU A 102 14.80 -0.09 10.28
N THR A 103 15.87 -0.77 9.84
CA THR A 103 17.04 -0.11 9.28
C THR A 103 16.71 0.65 8.01
N LYS A 104 15.92 0.06 7.10
CA LYS A 104 15.47 0.75 5.89
C LYS A 104 14.58 1.93 6.22
N ALA A 105 13.66 1.76 7.17
CA ALA A 105 12.80 2.84 7.65
C ALA A 105 13.62 4.03 8.16
N ALA A 106 14.61 3.80 9.02
CA ALA A 106 15.46 4.84 9.56
C ALA A 106 16.25 5.59 8.47
N ILE A 107 16.79 4.87 7.48
CA ILE A 107 17.51 5.46 6.34
C ILE A 107 16.56 6.32 5.49
N PHE A 108 15.36 5.81 5.21
CA PHE A 108 14.38 6.52 4.37
C PHE A 108 13.84 7.76 5.07
N ASN A 109 13.51 7.65 6.36
CA ASN A 109 13.04 8.80 7.15
C ASN A 109 14.07 9.95 7.15
N LYS A 110 15.37 9.62 7.29
CA LYS A 110 16.45 10.61 7.18
C LYS A 110 16.50 11.26 5.79
N ARG A 111 16.33 10.45 4.72
CA ARG A 111 16.30 10.95 3.35
C ARG A 111 15.09 11.83 3.04
N PHE A 112 13.93 11.52 3.60
CA PHE A 112 12.73 12.33 3.48
C PHE A 112 12.91 13.68 4.21
N ALA A 113 13.40 13.65 5.44
CA ALA A 113 13.70 14.87 6.21
C ALA A 113 14.70 15.79 5.48
N THR A 114 15.76 15.24 4.89
CA THR A 114 16.73 16.00 4.09
C THR A 114 16.09 16.67 2.86
N ARG A 115 14.97 16.16 2.38
CA ARG A 115 14.21 16.72 1.25
C ARG A 115 13.09 17.69 1.69
N GLY A 116 13.03 18.02 2.98
CA GLY A 116 12.15 19.04 3.53
C GLY A 116 10.79 18.52 4.02
N PHE A 117 10.55 17.20 4.03
CA PHE A 117 9.33 16.68 4.62
C PHE A 117 9.37 16.75 6.15
N SER A 118 8.28 17.18 6.73
CA SER A 118 8.08 17.24 8.19
C SER A 118 7.94 15.84 8.81
N GLY A 119 8.16 15.73 10.11
CA GLY A 119 7.94 14.48 10.84
C GLY A 119 6.52 13.94 10.71
N THR A 120 5.52 14.81 10.63
CA THR A 120 4.12 14.43 10.44
C THR A 120 3.87 13.83 9.05
N GLU A 121 4.46 14.40 8.02
CA GLU A 121 4.36 13.85 6.67
C GLU A 121 5.07 12.50 6.57
N ILE A 122 6.29 12.40 7.10
CA ILE A 122 7.08 11.16 7.11
C ILE A 122 6.35 10.03 7.83
N ALA A 123 5.66 10.33 8.94
CA ALA A 123 4.90 9.35 9.70
C ALA A 123 3.72 8.73 8.93
N ARG A 124 3.34 9.28 7.77
CA ARG A 124 2.34 8.67 6.88
C ARG A 124 2.86 7.42 6.17
N ILE A 125 4.18 7.25 6.04
CA ILE A 125 4.76 6.04 5.46
C ILE A 125 5.01 5.02 6.58
N THR A 126 4.28 3.92 6.55
CA THR A 126 4.50 2.79 7.47
C THR A 126 5.59 1.87 6.90
N CYS A 127 6.68 1.70 7.60
CA CYS A 127 7.75 0.76 7.27
C CYS A 127 8.36 0.20 8.57
N PRO A 128 8.46 -1.11 8.72
CA PRO A 128 7.98 -2.21 7.86
C PRO A 128 6.46 -2.32 7.79
N ILE A 129 5.94 -2.84 6.67
CA ILE A 129 4.52 -3.20 6.52
C ILE A 129 4.21 -4.57 7.11
N GLY A 130 2.94 -4.81 7.42
CA GLY A 130 2.40 -6.08 7.90
C GLY A 130 2.44 -6.23 9.42
N LEU A 131 2.09 -7.40 9.90
CA LEU A 131 1.97 -7.68 11.34
C LEU A 131 3.36 -7.83 11.99
N PRO A 132 3.72 -7.02 13.00
CA PRO A 132 5.04 -7.07 13.66
C PRO A 132 5.35 -8.42 14.32
N ALA A 133 4.33 -9.20 14.67
CA ALA A 133 4.48 -10.53 15.26
C ALA A 133 4.99 -11.58 14.26
N LEU A 134 4.82 -11.36 12.95
CA LEU A 134 5.25 -12.29 11.92
C LEU A 134 6.70 -11.99 11.51
N ARG A 135 7.59 -12.92 11.83
CA ARG A 135 9.03 -12.77 11.53
C ARG A 135 9.51 -13.63 10.36
N SER A 136 8.61 -14.35 9.70
CA SER A 136 8.94 -15.20 8.57
C SER A 136 9.39 -14.36 7.36
N LYS A 137 10.39 -14.87 6.65
CA LYS A 137 10.83 -14.31 5.36
C LYS A 137 10.15 -14.97 4.16
N HIS A 138 9.27 -15.94 4.40
CA HIS A 138 8.53 -16.61 3.34
C HIS A 138 7.54 -15.65 2.67
N PRO A 139 7.58 -15.48 1.33
CA PRO A 139 6.74 -14.52 0.62
C PRO A 139 5.25 -14.60 0.94
N GLY A 140 4.70 -15.82 0.99
CA GLY A 140 3.29 -16.04 1.31
C GLY A 140 2.92 -15.64 2.74
N VAL A 141 3.83 -15.81 3.73
CA VAL A 141 3.58 -15.40 5.11
C VAL A 141 3.63 -13.88 5.23
N ILE A 142 4.58 -13.24 4.54
CA ILE A 142 4.64 -11.76 4.47
C ILE A 142 3.35 -11.22 3.84
N ALA A 143 2.94 -11.78 2.71
CA ALA A 143 1.72 -11.37 2.01
C ALA A 143 0.47 -11.51 2.88
N ALA A 144 0.31 -12.64 3.57
CA ALA A 144 -0.80 -12.86 4.51
C ALA A 144 -0.79 -11.85 5.66
N GLY A 145 0.39 -11.56 6.22
CA GLY A 145 0.55 -10.57 7.28
C GLY A 145 0.21 -9.15 6.84
N VAL A 146 0.60 -8.76 5.63
CA VAL A 146 0.25 -7.45 5.06
C VAL A 146 -1.24 -7.36 4.78
N ALA A 147 -1.84 -8.38 4.19
CA ALA A 147 -3.27 -8.40 3.90
C ALA A 147 -4.12 -8.34 5.18
N ALA A 148 -3.73 -9.07 6.22
CA ALA A 148 -4.42 -9.04 7.52
C ALA A 148 -4.30 -7.66 8.20
N ASP A 149 -3.13 -7.04 8.17
CA ASP A 149 -2.90 -5.69 8.73
C ASP A 149 -3.76 -4.63 8.00
N LEU A 150 -3.86 -4.72 6.68
CA LEU A 150 -4.72 -3.84 5.88
C LEU A 150 -6.20 -4.03 6.23
N ALA A 151 -6.66 -5.29 6.29
CA ALA A 151 -8.05 -5.59 6.62
C ALA A 151 -8.42 -5.04 8.01
N GLU A 152 -7.57 -5.23 9.03
CA GLU A 152 -7.78 -4.70 10.37
C GLU A 152 -7.88 -3.16 10.39
N LYS A 153 -6.98 -2.48 9.66
CA LYS A 153 -6.99 -1.01 9.57
C LYS A 153 -8.28 -0.49 8.93
N ARG A 154 -8.73 -1.13 7.86
CA ARG A 154 -9.98 -0.76 7.17
C ARG A 154 -11.20 -0.97 8.06
N GLU A 155 -11.31 -2.11 8.74
CA GLU A 155 -12.41 -2.32 9.68
C GLU A 155 -12.44 -1.26 10.79
N LYS A 156 -11.29 -0.83 11.29
CA LYS A 156 -11.22 0.24 12.30
C LYS A 156 -11.77 1.57 11.77
N VAL A 157 -11.44 1.91 10.52
CA VAL A 157 -11.93 3.14 9.86
C VAL A 157 -13.43 3.07 9.65
N GLU A 158 -13.95 1.94 9.15
CA GLU A 158 -15.39 1.75 8.91
C GLU A 158 -16.20 1.82 10.21
N ARG A 159 -15.72 1.17 11.28
CA ARG A 159 -16.37 1.25 12.60
C ARG A 159 -16.42 2.68 13.13
N ARG A 160 -15.33 3.45 12.98
CA ARG A 160 -15.30 4.86 13.39
C ARG A 160 -16.31 5.69 12.62
N ARG A 161 -16.34 5.57 11.27
CA ARG A 161 -17.31 6.27 10.42
C ARG A 161 -18.76 5.92 10.79
N ALA A 162 -19.03 4.64 11.07
CA ALA A 162 -20.37 4.21 11.49
C ALA A 162 -20.82 4.82 12.83
N ILE A 163 -19.92 4.95 13.79
CA ILE A 163 -20.19 5.61 15.08
C ILE A 163 -20.48 7.10 14.88
N GLU A 164 -19.62 7.81 14.13
CA GLU A 164 -19.78 9.24 13.84
C GLU A 164 -21.13 9.54 13.12
N GLN A 165 -21.51 8.68 12.17
CA GLN A 165 -22.81 8.79 11.49
C GLN A 165 -24.00 8.55 12.43
N ALA A 166 -23.90 7.56 13.34
CA ALA A 166 -24.94 7.28 14.31
C ALA A 166 -25.13 8.43 15.32
N GLU A 167 -24.04 9.04 15.76
CA GLU A 167 -24.05 10.22 16.64
C GLU A 167 -24.67 11.44 15.95
N HIS A 168 -24.35 11.66 14.68
CA HIS A 168 -24.92 12.78 13.90
C HIS A 168 -26.42 12.61 13.69
N ASN A 169 -26.89 11.40 13.40
CA ASN A 169 -28.31 11.11 13.21
C ASN A 169 -29.14 11.21 14.51
N ASN A 170 -28.51 11.02 15.67
CA ASN A 170 -29.20 11.15 16.97
C ASN A 170 -29.23 12.60 17.48
N ALA A 171 -28.45 13.50 16.90
CA ALA A 171 -28.37 14.91 17.29
C ALA A 171 -29.30 15.82 16.46
N THR A 172 -30.03 15.24 15.48
CA THR A 172 -30.98 15.93 14.60
C THR A 172 -32.41 15.53 14.92
#